data_989c1f4ec6fa128da8cbbe273c5b061f
#
_entry.id   989c1f4ec6fa128da8cbbe273c5b061f
#
_cell.length_a   1.000
_cell.length_b   1.000
_cell.length_c   1.000
_cell.angle_alpha   90.00
_cell.angle_beta   90.00
_cell.angle_gamma   90.00
#
_symmetry.space_group_name_H-M   'P 1'
#
loop_
_entity.id
_entity.type
_entity.pdbx_description
1 polymer ?
#
loop_
_entity_poly.entity_id
_entity_poly.type
_entity_poly.pdbx_seq_one_letter_code
_entity_poly.pdbx_strand_id
1 'polypeptide(L)'
;MNSSEGLFLEFKNANIRKGSSSLFKNFSWQIRNNEQWAIVGNTGSGKTSLAEAITGKNFIEQGQLHYYFLDNYKTENGFIHLSNYISYLSFKEDIHIINYDNLYYQQRYNTREADGVITVEEYFNASLTDVDEEKKDKLFSLLNIAPLLPLQFVKLSNGQTRKVLIARALLRNPLLLILDNPLMGLDVESRQYLTEMIDNLIAEGIKVILISGNNELPKRITHVMELNNFTVKNIYNKAEYENRNKNITTSSTTIQFKELKDVDFEIVAQLTHITIKYDEKVVLNDISCTIKKGEKWALLGPNGSGKTTLLSLINADHPQSYANDIVLFDKQRGSGESIWDIKKRIGFLSPELHLYFPKHMKAQEVAASGFFERLYSNRELSEQENKLIVDLFNYYNLTDLLFKNFTFLSTGEQRIVLFIRALVKNAPLLILDEPFQGLDAQVIEKCHQLLNYYNNLNKTIVFVSHYKEEIPSFIDRYLLLKNGKAEIR
;
A
#
# COMPACT_ATOMS: atom_id res chain seq x y z
N MET A 1 -25.33 -10.11 -38.94
CA MET A 1 -24.07 -9.57 -38.45
C MET A 1 -23.75 -10.30 -37.15
N ASN A 2 -22.66 -11.07 -37.13
CA ASN A 2 -22.28 -11.84 -35.95
C ASN A 2 -21.98 -10.88 -34.82
N SER A 3 -22.71 -10.97 -33.71
CA SER A 3 -22.60 -10.12 -32.50
C SER A 3 -21.24 -10.23 -31.76
N SER A 4 -20.35 -11.08 -32.23
CA SER A 4 -19.01 -11.33 -31.66
C SER A 4 -17.87 -10.55 -32.33
N GLU A 5 -18.10 -9.88 -33.47
CA GLU A 5 -17.07 -9.08 -34.13
C GLU A 5 -16.61 -7.92 -33.23
N GLY A 6 -15.33 -7.93 -32.88
CA GLY A 6 -14.71 -6.90 -32.06
C GLY A 6 -14.72 -7.16 -30.56
N LEU A 7 -15.25 -8.28 -30.06
CA LEU A 7 -15.15 -8.69 -28.67
C LEU A 7 -13.74 -9.23 -28.36
N PHE A 8 -13.23 -8.90 -27.17
CA PHE A 8 -11.95 -9.37 -26.65
C PHE A 8 -12.16 -10.42 -25.54
N LEU A 9 -13.06 -10.13 -24.59
CA LEU A 9 -13.38 -10.99 -23.44
C LEU A 9 -14.84 -10.79 -23.04
N GLU A 10 -15.52 -11.88 -22.63
CA GLU A 10 -16.91 -11.81 -22.17
C GLU A 10 -17.16 -12.71 -20.96
N PHE A 11 -17.71 -12.15 -19.90
CA PHE A 11 -18.45 -12.86 -18.86
C PHE A 11 -19.93 -12.87 -19.22
N LYS A 12 -20.55 -14.04 -19.21
CA LYS A 12 -21.98 -14.20 -19.51
C LYS A 12 -22.66 -14.94 -18.35
N ASN A 13 -23.50 -14.22 -17.58
CA ASN A 13 -24.25 -14.72 -16.43
C ASN A 13 -23.38 -15.54 -15.46
N ALA A 14 -22.14 -15.09 -15.19
CA ALA A 14 -21.15 -15.85 -14.45
C ALA A 14 -21.36 -15.76 -12.94
N ASN A 15 -21.37 -16.92 -12.28
CA ASN A 15 -21.22 -17.02 -10.84
C ASN A 15 -19.77 -17.32 -10.51
N ILE A 16 -19.07 -16.40 -9.83
CA ILE A 16 -17.65 -16.51 -9.51
C ILE A 16 -17.48 -16.89 -8.05
N ARG A 17 -16.64 -17.88 -7.77
CA ARG A 17 -16.38 -18.41 -6.43
C ARG A 17 -14.89 -18.50 -6.14
N LYS A 18 -14.53 -18.23 -4.88
CA LYS A 18 -13.17 -18.46 -4.33
C LYS A 18 -13.28 -19.42 -3.15
N GLY A 19 -12.75 -20.62 -3.30
CA GLY A 19 -12.93 -21.69 -2.32
C GLY A 19 -14.41 -22.03 -2.12
N SER A 20 -14.92 -21.95 -0.90
CA SER A 20 -16.34 -22.16 -0.56
C SER A 20 -17.20 -20.90 -0.67
N SER A 21 -16.60 -19.72 -0.84
CA SER A 21 -17.30 -18.42 -0.82
C SER A 21 -17.76 -18.02 -2.22
N SER A 22 -19.08 -17.79 -2.39
CA SER A 22 -19.63 -17.16 -3.59
C SER A 22 -19.32 -15.66 -3.56
N LEU A 23 -18.69 -15.17 -4.61
CA LEU A 23 -18.27 -13.76 -4.75
C LEU A 23 -19.25 -13.00 -5.62
N PHE A 24 -19.23 -13.23 -6.94
CA PHE A 24 -20.13 -12.59 -7.88
C PHE A 24 -21.27 -13.55 -8.27
N LYS A 25 -22.48 -13.02 -8.41
CA LYS A 25 -23.65 -13.76 -8.88
C LYS A 25 -24.22 -13.10 -10.13
N ASN A 26 -24.52 -13.91 -11.15
CA ASN A 26 -25.10 -13.47 -12.42
C ASN A 26 -24.35 -12.29 -13.06
N PHE A 27 -22.98 -12.33 -12.97
CA PHE A 27 -22.11 -11.26 -13.45
C PHE A 27 -21.99 -11.36 -14.99
N SER A 28 -22.23 -10.23 -15.68
CA SER A 28 -22.05 -10.12 -17.12
C SER A 28 -21.25 -8.88 -17.45
N TRP A 29 -20.21 -9.04 -18.28
CA TRP A 29 -19.33 -7.97 -18.70
C TRP A 29 -18.68 -8.31 -20.03
N GLN A 30 -18.61 -7.34 -20.93
CA GLN A 30 -17.97 -7.45 -22.23
C GLN A 30 -16.87 -6.42 -22.36
N ILE A 31 -15.73 -6.84 -22.92
CA ILE A 31 -14.61 -5.98 -23.28
C ILE A 31 -14.40 -6.10 -24.79
N ARG A 32 -14.29 -4.96 -25.48
CA ARG A 32 -14.00 -4.91 -26.91
C ARG A 32 -12.51 -4.67 -27.19
N ASN A 33 -12.06 -4.97 -28.41
CA ASN A 33 -10.66 -4.83 -28.80
C ASN A 33 -10.11 -3.41 -28.65
N ASN A 34 -10.93 -2.39 -28.89
CA ASN A 34 -10.56 -0.97 -28.81
C ASN A 34 -10.72 -0.35 -27.43
N GLU A 35 -11.14 -1.12 -26.41
CA GLU A 35 -11.39 -0.62 -25.07
C GLU A 35 -10.22 -0.92 -24.14
N GLN A 36 -9.89 0.01 -23.26
CA GLN A 36 -8.94 -0.11 -22.15
C GLN A 36 -9.69 0.16 -20.85
N TRP A 37 -9.61 -0.73 -19.88
CA TRP A 37 -10.49 -0.70 -18.74
C TRP A 37 -9.76 -0.41 -17.42
N ALA A 38 -10.40 0.41 -16.57
CA ALA A 38 -10.07 0.50 -15.17
C ALA A 38 -11.20 -0.12 -14.32
N ILE A 39 -10.84 -0.87 -13.30
CA ILE A 39 -11.76 -1.41 -12.29
C ILE A 39 -11.49 -0.65 -11.00
N VAL A 40 -12.49 0.09 -10.52
CA VAL A 40 -12.41 0.93 -9.32
C VAL A 40 -13.48 0.53 -8.30
N GLY A 41 -13.39 1.01 -7.10
CA GLY A 41 -14.36 0.75 -6.04
C GLY A 41 -13.70 0.68 -4.67
N ASN A 42 -14.52 0.62 -3.64
CA ASN A 42 -14.07 0.61 -2.26
C ASN A 42 -13.23 -0.64 -1.96
N THR A 43 -12.49 -0.58 -0.87
CA THR A 43 -11.80 -1.74 -0.32
C THR A 43 -12.79 -2.87 -0.05
N GLY A 44 -12.43 -4.11 -0.41
CA GLY A 44 -13.33 -5.27 -0.27
C GLY A 44 -14.41 -5.39 -1.36
N SER A 45 -14.48 -4.48 -2.34
CA SER A 45 -15.53 -4.52 -3.38
C SER A 45 -15.41 -5.65 -4.40
N GLY A 46 -14.31 -6.44 -4.39
CA GLY A 46 -14.12 -7.58 -5.28
C GLY A 46 -13.20 -7.34 -6.49
N LYS A 47 -12.52 -6.19 -6.60
CA LYS A 47 -11.64 -5.85 -7.74
C LYS A 47 -10.57 -6.91 -8.02
N THR A 48 -9.76 -7.23 -7.03
CA THR A 48 -8.73 -8.28 -7.11
C THR A 48 -9.35 -9.64 -7.44
N SER A 49 -10.49 -9.98 -6.82
CA SER A 49 -11.18 -11.25 -7.08
C SER A 49 -11.68 -11.38 -8.51
N LEU A 50 -12.12 -10.27 -9.12
CA LEU A 50 -12.50 -10.24 -10.53
C LEU A 50 -11.29 -10.42 -11.45
N ALA A 51 -10.16 -9.78 -11.17
CA ALA A 51 -8.91 -10.00 -11.91
C ALA A 51 -8.42 -11.46 -11.79
N GLU A 52 -8.49 -12.04 -10.58
CA GLU A 52 -8.18 -13.45 -10.36
C GLU A 52 -9.10 -14.38 -11.16
N ALA A 53 -10.38 -14.03 -11.35
CA ALA A 53 -11.29 -14.79 -12.20
C ALA A 53 -10.88 -14.73 -13.67
N ILE A 54 -10.45 -13.55 -14.18
CA ILE A 54 -9.93 -13.42 -15.56
C ILE A 54 -8.69 -14.29 -15.77
N THR A 55 -7.86 -14.49 -14.76
CA THR A 55 -6.65 -15.35 -14.86
C THR A 55 -6.93 -16.83 -14.61
N GLY A 56 -8.18 -17.20 -14.33
CA GLY A 56 -8.55 -18.58 -14.02
C GLY A 56 -8.20 -19.03 -12.59
N LYS A 57 -7.74 -18.13 -11.71
CA LYS A 57 -7.46 -18.43 -10.29
C LYS A 57 -8.74 -18.61 -9.48
N ASN A 58 -9.82 -17.92 -9.83
CA ASN A 58 -11.14 -18.08 -9.23
C ASN A 58 -12.05 -18.89 -10.17
N PHE A 59 -12.89 -19.72 -9.59
CA PHE A 59 -13.71 -20.68 -10.32
C PHE A 59 -15.03 -20.05 -10.80
N ILE A 60 -15.39 -20.33 -12.07
CA ILE A 60 -16.71 -20.00 -12.65
C ILE A 60 -17.63 -21.20 -12.40
N GLU A 61 -18.56 -21.07 -11.45
CA GLU A 61 -19.46 -22.15 -11.04
C GLU A 61 -20.63 -22.32 -12.01
N GLN A 62 -21.16 -21.18 -12.50
CA GLN A 62 -22.25 -21.13 -13.49
C GLN A 62 -21.96 -20.00 -14.49
N GLY A 63 -22.59 -20.06 -15.66
CA GLY A 63 -22.34 -19.11 -16.72
C GLY A 63 -21.04 -19.42 -17.48
N GLN A 64 -20.49 -18.42 -18.14
CA GLN A 64 -19.31 -18.60 -19.00
C GLN A 64 -18.37 -17.40 -18.91
N LEU A 65 -17.07 -17.69 -19.07
CA LEU A 65 -16.04 -16.70 -19.38
C LEU A 65 -15.39 -17.12 -20.69
N HIS A 66 -15.51 -16.27 -21.70
CA HIS A 66 -14.96 -16.52 -23.03
C HIS A 66 -13.85 -15.52 -23.37
N TYR A 67 -12.74 -16.02 -23.90
CA TYR A 67 -11.56 -15.25 -24.29
C TYR A 67 -11.47 -15.25 -25.82
N TYR A 68 -12.15 -14.33 -26.50
CA TYR A 68 -12.18 -14.26 -27.97
C TYR A 68 -10.79 -14.07 -28.58
N PHE A 69 -9.88 -13.42 -27.89
CA PHE A 69 -8.49 -13.27 -28.35
C PHE A 69 -7.70 -14.58 -28.39
N LEU A 70 -8.22 -15.65 -27.79
CA LEU A 70 -7.61 -16.98 -27.82
C LEU A 70 -8.24 -17.92 -28.86
N ASP A 71 -9.33 -17.55 -29.52
CA ASP A 71 -10.06 -18.43 -30.44
C ASP A 71 -9.21 -18.91 -31.62
N ASN A 72 -8.20 -18.13 -32.04
CA ASN A 72 -7.28 -18.47 -33.12
C ASN A 72 -6.03 -19.22 -32.63
N TYR A 73 -5.84 -19.42 -31.35
CA TYR A 73 -4.69 -20.13 -30.78
C TYR A 73 -5.03 -21.61 -30.61
N LYS A 74 -4.54 -22.44 -31.54
CA LYS A 74 -4.66 -23.90 -31.45
C LYS A 74 -3.43 -24.44 -30.74
N THR A 75 -3.63 -25.23 -29.68
CA THR A 75 -2.56 -25.99 -29.03
C THR A 75 -2.55 -27.42 -29.60
N GLU A 76 -1.37 -27.99 -29.77
CA GLU A 76 -1.20 -29.36 -30.21
C GLU A 76 -1.90 -30.39 -29.30
N ASN A 77 -2.10 -30.06 -28.02
CA ASN A 77 -2.71 -30.93 -27.00
C ASN A 77 -4.09 -30.44 -26.50
N GLY A 78 -4.70 -29.42 -27.13
CA GLY A 78 -6.06 -28.95 -26.78
C GLY A 78 -6.19 -28.12 -25.52
N PHE A 79 -5.11 -27.92 -24.75
CA PHE A 79 -5.13 -27.12 -23.51
C PHE A 79 -4.40 -25.78 -23.69
N ILE A 80 -5.10 -24.69 -23.35
CA ILE A 80 -4.53 -23.33 -23.35
C ILE A 80 -4.16 -22.95 -21.90
N HIS A 81 -2.87 -22.72 -21.64
CA HIS A 81 -2.42 -22.17 -20.38
C HIS A 81 -2.58 -20.63 -20.40
N LEU A 82 -3.56 -20.11 -19.67
CA LEU A 82 -3.86 -18.67 -19.64
C LEU A 82 -2.66 -17.82 -19.22
N SER A 83 -1.77 -18.36 -18.39
CA SER A 83 -0.53 -17.69 -17.94
C SER A 83 0.45 -17.33 -19.06
N ASN A 84 0.31 -17.96 -20.25
CA ASN A 84 1.14 -17.64 -21.41
C ASN A 84 0.63 -16.39 -22.16
N TYR A 85 -0.64 -16.05 -21.99
CA TYR A 85 -1.33 -14.99 -22.74
C TYR A 85 -1.82 -13.84 -21.85
N ILE A 86 -1.97 -14.09 -20.56
CA ILE A 86 -2.43 -13.12 -19.59
C ILE A 86 -1.35 -12.93 -18.51
N SER A 87 -0.80 -11.74 -18.40
CA SER A 87 0.07 -11.37 -17.30
C SER A 87 -0.71 -10.61 -16.24
N TYR A 88 -0.71 -11.11 -15.01
CA TYR A 88 -1.32 -10.48 -13.85
C TYR A 88 -0.24 -10.11 -12.85
N LEU A 89 -0.13 -8.81 -12.55
CA LEU A 89 0.79 -8.27 -11.55
C LEU A 89 0.00 -7.66 -10.39
N SER A 90 0.12 -8.28 -9.23
CA SER A 90 -0.37 -7.75 -7.95
C SER A 90 0.82 -7.20 -7.17
N PHE A 91 0.92 -5.90 -7.07
CA PHE A 91 2.04 -5.25 -6.35
C PHE A 91 1.91 -5.34 -4.82
N LYS A 92 0.96 -6.12 -4.33
CA LYS A 92 0.80 -6.48 -2.91
C LYS A 92 1.62 -7.71 -2.53
N GLU A 93 1.74 -8.67 -3.45
CA GLU A 93 2.32 -10.01 -3.20
C GLU A 93 3.78 -10.11 -3.66
N ASP A 94 4.19 -9.28 -4.62
CA ASP A 94 5.50 -9.39 -5.26
C ASP A 94 6.69 -9.05 -4.34
N ILE A 95 6.43 -8.45 -3.18
CA ILE A 95 7.43 -8.29 -2.11
C ILE A 95 7.87 -9.66 -1.55
N HIS A 96 7.02 -10.69 -1.66
CA HIS A 96 7.33 -12.07 -1.22
C HIS A 96 8.17 -12.89 -2.21
N ILE A 97 8.36 -12.45 -3.46
CA ILE A 97 9.24 -13.11 -4.45
C ILE A 97 10.70 -13.03 -3.99
N ILE A 98 11.03 -12.04 -3.19
CA ILE A 98 12.30 -11.94 -2.49
C ILE A 98 12.05 -12.56 -1.11
N ASN A 99 12.71 -13.68 -0.80
CA ASN A 99 12.66 -14.35 0.51
C ASN A 99 13.06 -13.37 1.63
N TYR A 100 12.15 -12.47 2.00
CA TYR A 100 12.30 -11.57 3.16
C TYR A 100 12.02 -12.27 4.49
N ASP A 101 11.61 -13.55 4.48
CA ASP A 101 11.23 -14.30 5.69
C ASP A 101 12.34 -14.37 6.77
N ASN A 102 13.59 -14.00 6.42
CA ASN A 102 14.74 -14.00 7.32
C ASN A 102 15.43 -12.62 7.49
N LEU A 103 14.94 -11.55 6.86
CA LEU A 103 15.59 -10.24 6.95
C LEU A 103 14.79 -9.29 7.84
N TYR A 104 15.27 -9.04 9.05
CA TYR A 104 14.78 -7.96 9.90
C TYR A 104 14.95 -6.61 9.17
N TYR A 105 14.02 -5.66 9.39
CA TYR A 105 14.05 -4.31 8.84
C TYR A 105 15.44 -3.63 8.96
N GLN A 106 16.15 -3.90 10.06
CA GLN A 106 17.50 -3.43 10.31
C GLN A 106 18.55 -4.03 9.38
N GLN A 107 18.33 -5.25 8.86
CA GLN A 107 19.28 -5.94 7.98
C GLN A 107 19.25 -5.44 6.54
N ARG A 108 18.20 -4.72 6.12
CA ARG A 108 18.16 -4.03 4.82
C ARG A 108 19.27 -2.99 4.65
N TYR A 109 19.77 -2.47 5.75
CA TYR A 109 20.76 -1.39 5.76
C TYR A 109 22.15 -1.83 6.24
N ASN A 110 22.27 -3.00 6.87
CA ASN A 110 23.55 -3.51 7.43
C ASN A 110 24.18 -4.63 6.59
N THR A 111 23.73 -4.88 5.38
CA THR A 111 24.30 -5.93 4.56
C THR A 111 25.57 -5.47 3.87
N ARG A 112 26.73 -5.80 4.44
CA ARG A 112 27.83 -6.26 3.62
C ARG A 112 27.29 -7.38 2.75
N GLU A 113 27.28 -7.15 1.42
CA GLU A 113 26.82 -8.08 0.39
C GLU A 113 25.94 -9.21 0.95
N ALA A 114 24.62 -9.05 0.87
CA ALA A 114 23.72 -10.12 1.30
C ALA A 114 24.01 -11.31 0.40
N ASP A 115 24.79 -12.26 0.87
CA ASP A 115 25.08 -13.51 0.18
C ASP A 115 23.73 -14.12 -0.25
N GLY A 116 23.49 -14.17 -1.56
CA GLY A 116 22.26 -14.73 -2.13
C GLY A 116 21.20 -13.74 -2.63
N VAL A 117 21.41 -12.41 -2.56
CA VAL A 117 20.48 -11.44 -3.16
C VAL A 117 20.84 -11.20 -4.63
N ILE A 118 19.94 -11.64 -5.51
CA ILE A 118 20.11 -11.54 -6.97
C ILE A 118 20.06 -10.09 -7.45
N THR A 119 20.83 -9.79 -8.50
CA THR A 119 20.72 -8.55 -9.26
C THR A 119 19.49 -8.56 -10.17
N VAL A 120 19.11 -7.38 -10.69
CA VAL A 120 18.03 -7.27 -11.68
C VAL A 120 18.38 -8.06 -12.96
N GLU A 121 19.64 -8.04 -13.36
CA GLU A 121 20.12 -8.81 -14.51
C GLU A 121 19.96 -10.32 -14.31
N GLU A 122 20.42 -10.85 -13.17
CA GLU A 122 20.24 -12.25 -12.79
C GLU A 122 18.75 -12.63 -12.71
N TYR A 123 17.89 -11.74 -12.21
CA TYR A 123 16.47 -11.95 -12.16
C TYR A 123 15.83 -12.10 -13.55
N PHE A 124 16.26 -11.31 -14.54
CA PHE A 124 15.82 -11.48 -15.92
C PHE A 124 16.35 -12.77 -16.52
N ASN A 125 17.64 -13.07 -16.36
CA ASN A 125 18.28 -14.26 -16.93
C ASN A 125 17.71 -15.57 -16.36
N ALA A 126 17.40 -15.63 -15.06
CA ALA A 126 16.79 -16.81 -14.44
C ALA A 126 15.34 -17.05 -14.88
N SER A 127 14.67 -16.05 -15.45
CA SER A 127 13.23 -16.08 -15.71
C SER A 127 12.87 -16.31 -17.17
N LEU A 128 13.82 -16.20 -18.09
CA LEU A 128 13.57 -16.04 -19.53
C LEU A 128 14.60 -16.85 -20.32
N THR A 129 14.20 -18.03 -20.77
CA THR A 129 15.07 -18.95 -21.54
C THR A 129 15.05 -18.73 -23.06
N ASP A 130 14.01 -18.08 -23.62
CA ASP A 130 13.83 -17.90 -25.07
C ASP A 130 13.21 -16.51 -25.35
N VAL A 131 13.96 -15.44 -25.10
CA VAL A 131 13.51 -14.08 -25.40
C VAL A 131 14.23 -13.55 -26.62
N ASP A 132 13.46 -12.97 -27.53
CA ASP A 132 13.95 -12.20 -28.66
C ASP A 132 14.73 -10.98 -28.16
N GLU A 133 16.05 -10.97 -28.38
CA GLU A 133 16.96 -9.92 -27.88
C GLU A 133 16.58 -8.53 -28.43
N GLU A 134 16.12 -8.42 -29.67
CA GLU A 134 15.70 -7.13 -30.25
C GLU A 134 14.48 -6.56 -29.51
N LYS A 135 13.51 -7.41 -29.18
CA LYS A 135 12.34 -7.02 -28.35
C LYS A 135 12.74 -6.65 -26.93
N LYS A 136 13.67 -7.40 -26.34
CA LYS A 136 14.20 -7.11 -25.00
C LYS A 136 14.85 -5.75 -24.97
N ASP A 137 15.71 -5.44 -25.94
CA ASP A 137 16.42 -4.15 -26.00
C ASP A 137 15.44 -2.98 -26.22
N LYS A 138 14.45 -3.15 -27.12
CA LYS A 138 13.39 -2.16 -27.31
C LYS A 138 12.61 -1.93 -26.03
N LEU A 139 12.22 -2.99 -25.31
CA LEU A 139 11.47 -2.89 -24.08
C LEU A 139 12.31 -2.27 -22.93
N PHE A 140 13.58 -2.66 -22.81
CA PHE A 140 14.50 -2.11 -21.82
C PHE A 140 14.76 -0.63 -22.05
N SER A 141 14.86 -0.20 -23.31
CA SER A 141 14.94 1.22 -23.69
C SER A 141 13.65 1.96 -23.33
N LEU A 142 12.48 1.45 -23.74
CA LEU A 142 11.16 2.04 -23.46
C LEU A 142 10.93 2.25 -21.96
N LEU A 143 11.31 1.27 -21.14
CA LEU A 143 11.10 1.29 -19.70
C LEU A 143 12.30 1.83 -18.93
N ASN A 144 13.39 2.23 -19.60
CA ASN A 144 14.64 2.65 -18.99
C ASN A 144 15.13 1.67 -17.90
N ILE A 145 15.30 0.40 -18.28
CA ILE A 145 15.72 -0.70 -17.38
C ILE A 145 17.25 -0.79 -17.26
N ALA A 146 18.00 -0.45 -18.31
CA ALA A 146 19.46 -0.63 -18.36
C ALA A 146 20.22 -0.11 -17.12
N PRO A 147 19.93 1.07 -16.55
CA PRO A 147 20.59 1.55 -15.34
C PRO A 147 20.31 0.71 -14.08
N LEU A 148 19.26 -0.12 -14.10
CA LEU A 148 18.84 -0.93 -12.96
C LEU A 148 19.46 -2.32 -12.97
N LEU A 149 19.94 -2.82 -14.11
CA LEU A 149 20.46 -4.17 -14.29
C LEU A 149 21.54 -4.57 -13.26
N PRO A 150 22.57 -3.73 -12.98
CA PRO A 150 23.60 -4.08 -12.02
C PRO A 150 23.18 -3.97 -10.55
N LEU A 151 21.98 -3.43 -10.29
CA LEU A 151 21.50 -3.20 -8.93
C LEU A 151 20.92 -4.49 -8.34
N GLN A 152 21.22 -4.73 -7.07
CA GLN A 152 20.54 -5.76 -6.30
C GLN A 152 19.06 -5.39 -6.11
N PHE A 153 18.18 -6.37 -6.20
CA PHE A 153 16.72 -6.15 -6.14
C PHE A 153 16.28 -5.42 -4.86
N VAL A 154 16.92 -5.70 -3.72
CA VAL A 154 16.65 -5.04 -2.43
C VAL A 154 17.01 -3.55 -2.41
N LYS A 155 17.88 -3.10 -3.31
CA LYS A 155 18.32 -1.69 -3.42
C LYS A 155 17.40 -0.84 -4.31
N LEU A 156 16.42 -1.46 -4.97
CA LEU A 156 15.48 -0.75 -5.83
C LEU A 156 14.46 0.04 -5.00
N SER A 157 14.09 1.21 -5.50
CA SER A 157 12.90 1.91 -5.00
C SER A 157 11.61 1.16 -5.40
N ASN A 158 10.49 1.44 -4.72
CA ASN A 158 9.20 0.85 -5.06
C ASN A 158 8.83 1.06 -6.55
N GLY A 159 9.08 2.26 -7.10
CA GLY A 159 8.86 2.57 -8.51
C GLY A 159 9.76 1.77 -9.44
N GLN A 160 11.05 1.63 -9.10
CA GLN A 160 12.00 0.83 -9.86
C GLN A 160 11.64 -0.66 -9.85
N THR A 161 11.25 -1.19 -8.69
CA THR A 161 10.79 -2.58 -8.56
C THR A 161 9.59 -2.84 -9.47
N ARG A 162 8.58 -1.97 -9.47
CA ARG A 162 7.39 -2.13 -10.35
C ARG A 162 7.76 -2.09 -11.82
N LYS A 163 8.65 -1.19 -12.20
CA LYS A 163 9.17 -1.09 -13.55
C LYS A 163 9.82 -2.42 -14.00
N VAL A 164 10.67 -3.02 -13.17
CA VAL A 164 11.32 -4.31 -13.44
C VAL A 164 10.29 -5.43 -13.56
N LEU A 165 9.30 -5.49 -12.67
CA LEU A 165 8.24 -6.50 -12.70
C LEU A 165 7.37 -6.39 -13.96
N ILE A 166 7.00 -5.17 -14.37
CA ILE A 166 6.24 -4.91 -15.59
C ILE A 166 7.07 -5.30 -16.82
N ALA A 167 8.36 -4.93 -16.86
CA ALA A 167 9.26 -5.33 -17.95
C ALA A 167 9.32 -6.85 -18.10
N ARG A 168 9.50 -7.58 -17.00
CA ARG A 168 9.50 -9.04 -17.01
C ARG A 168 8.17 -9.63 -17.52
N ALA A 169 7.04 -9.07 -17.09
CA ALA A 169 5.74 -9.52 -17.55
C ALA A 169 5.57 -9.34 -19.06
N LEU A 170 6.04 -8.21 -19.59
CA LEU A 170 5.94 -7.87 -21.01
C LEU A 170 6.89 -8.69 -21.91
N LEU A 171 8.04 -9.12 -21.39
CA LEU A 171 8.95 -10.00 -22.13
C LEU A 171 8.32 -11.37 -22.50
N ARG A 172 7.26 -11.78 -21.76
CA ARG A 172 6.44 -12.96 -22.11
C ARG A 172 5.45 -12.71 -23.24
N ASN A 173 5.40 -11.49 -23.78
CA ASN A 173 4.50 -11.08 -24.85
C ASN A 173 3.00 -11.37 -24.57
N PRO A 174 2.46 -10.92 -23.42
CA PRO A 174 1.07 -11.21 -23.09
C PRO A 174 0.12 -10.46 -24.00
N LEU A 175 -1.03 -11.07 -24.32
CA LEU A 175 -2.14 -10.42 -25.03
C LEU A 175 -2.97 -9.54 -24.12
N LEU A 176 -2.94 -9.79 -22.81
CA LEU A 176 -3.61 -9.01 -21.78
C LEU A 176 -2.68 -8.79 -20.57
N LEU A 177 -2.50 -7.54 -20.19
CA LEU A 177 -1.78 -7.14 -18.97
C LEU A 177 -2.78 -6.62 -17.93
N ILE A 178 -2.83 -7.28 -16.77
CA ILE A 178 -3.65 -6.86 -15.64
C ILE A 178 -2.73 -6.31 -14.55
N LEU A 179 -2.93 -5.04 -14.16
CA LEU A 179 -2.14 -4.35 -13.13
C LEU A 179 -3.03 -4.07 -11.92
N ASP A 180 -2.76 -4.73 -10.79
CA ASP A 180 -3.52 -4.53 -9.54
C ASP A 180 -2.81 -3.55 -8.61
N ASN A 181 -3.37 -2.33 -8.51
CA ASN A 181 -2.89 -1.22 -7.72
C ASN A 181 -1.42 -0.80 -8.00
N PRO A 182 -1.03 -0.60 -9.27
CA PRO A 182 0.36 -0.31 -9.63
C PRO A 182 0.86 1.03 -9.09
N LEU A 183 -0.03 1.98 -8.77
CA LEU A 183 0.32 3.33 -8.30
C LEU A 183 0.39 3.46 -6.77
N MET A 184 -0.02 2.41 -6.03
CA MET A 184 -0.11 2.45 -4.56
C MET A 184 1.28 2.57 -3.91
N GLY A 185 1.47 3.55 -2.97
CA GLY A 185 2.75 3.74 -2.24
C GLY A 185 3.90 4.29 -3.09
N LEU A 186 3.61 4.90 -4.22
CA LEU A 186 4.56 5.67 -5.01
C LEU A 186 4.48 7.15 -4.65
N ASP A 187 5.64 7.84 -4.62
CA ASP A 187 5.68 9.28 -4.58
C ASP A 187 5.09 9.90 -5.87
N VAL A 188 4.83 11.20 -5.84
CA VAL A 188 4.15 11.92 -6.95
C VAL A 188 4.91 11.75 -8.27
N GLU A 189 6.23 11.88 -8.26
CA GLU A 189 7.08 11.77 -9.45
C GLU A 189 7.06 10.34 -10.03
N SER A 190 7.27 9.34 -9.19
CA SER A 190 7.23 7.92 -9.58
C SER A 190 5.86 7.51 -10.11
N ARG A 191 4.78 8.06 -9.55
CA ARG A 191 3.41 7.79 -9.97
C ARG A 191 3.12 8.39 -11.34
N GLN A 192 3.48 9.66 -11.54
CA GLN A 192 3.34 10.30 -12.84
C GLN A 192 4.10 9.53 -13.91
N TYR A 193 5.36 9.18 -13.64
CA TYR A 193 6.17 8.37 -14.55
C TYR A 193 5.51 7.02 -14.89
N LEU A 194 5.01 6.29 -13.89
CA LEU A 194 4.37 4.98 -14.10
C LEU A 194 3.05 5.12 -14.87
N THR A 195 2.29 6.19 -14.63
CA THR A 195 1.05 6.48 -15.36
C THR A 195 1.33 6.76 -16.84
N GLU A 196 2.35 7.58 -17.15
CA GLU A 196 2.80 7.85 -18.52
C GLU A 196 3.34 6.57 -19.20
N MET A 197 4.07 5.74 -18.46
CA MET A 197 4.55 4.46 -18.96
C MET A 197 3.39 3.53 -19.35
N ILE A 198 2.33 3.42 -18.54
CA ILE A 198 1.13 2.63 -18.87
C ILE A 198 0.46 3.20 -20.13
N ASP A 199 0.36 4.51 -20.28
CA ASP A 199 -0.17 5.16 -21.49
C ASP A 199 0.65 4.80 -22.73
N ASN A 200 1.98 4.78 -22.64
CA ASN A 200 2.87 4.38 -23.72
C ASN A 200 2.70 2.91 -24.10
N LEU A 201 2.56 2.02 -23.12
CA LEU A 201 2.29 0.59 -23.37
C LEU A 201 0.96 0.39 -24.10
N ILE A 202 -0.08 1.11 -23.73
CA ILE A 202 -1.37 1.09 -24.44
C ILE A 202 -1.22 1.63 -25.86
N ALA A 203 -0.39 2.66 -26.08
CA ALA A 203 -0.10 3.23 -27.40
C ALA A 203 0.61 2.23 -28.32
N GLU A 204 1.48 1.37 -27.75
CA GLU A 204 2.14 0.26 -28.48
C GLU A 204 1.20 -0.94 -28.72
N GLY A 205 -0.08 -0.83 -28.37
CA GLY A 205 -1.11 -1.85 -28.66
C GLY A 205 -1.32 -2.89 -27.55
N ILE A 206 -0.71 -2.73 -26.38
CA ILE A 206 -0.89 -3.66 -25.26
C ILE A 206 -2.28 -3.46 -24.65
N LYS A 207 -3.04 -4.54 -24.51
CA LYS A 207 -4.33 -4.54 -23.82
C LYS A 207 -4.12 -4.50 -22.32
N VAL A 208 -4.72 -3.49 -21.64
CA VAL A 208 -4.55 -3.27 -20.22
C VAL A 208 -5.88 -3.28 -19.48
N ILE A 209 -5.94 -4.00 -18.35
CA ILE A 209 -6.94 -3.84 -17.31
C ILE A 209 -6.21 -3.31 -16.06
N LEU A 210 -6.58 -2.12 -15.63
CA LEU A 210 -6.02 -1.47 -14.45
C LEU A 210 -6.97 -1.62 -13.26
N ILE A 211 -6.50 -2.15 -12.13
CA ILE A 211 -7.22 -2.07 -10.87
C ILE A 211 -6.63 -0.92 -10.07
N SER A 212 -7.48 0.02 -9.66
CA SER A 212 -7.04 1.20 -8.90
C SER A 212 -8.03 1.53 -7.78
N GLY A 213 -7.49 1.97 -6.65
CA GLY A 213 -8.26 2.63 -5.59
C GLY A 213 -8.34 4.15 -5.77
N ASN A 214 -7.48 4.72 -6.62
CA ASN A 214 -7.32 6.16 -6.80
C ASN A 214 -8.12 6.67 -8.02
N ASN A 215 -8.45 7.95 -8.00
CA ASN A 215 -9.15 8.61 -9.12
C ASN A 215 -8.21 9.00 -10.27
N GLU A 216 -6.90 8.91 -10.09
CA GLU A 216 -5.91 9.20 -11.15
C GLU A 216 -5.77 7.97 -12.06
N LEU A 217 -6.26 8.10 -13.28
CA LEU A 217 -6.21 7.04 -14.28
C LEU A 217 -5.35 7.48 -15.48
N PRO A 218 -4.59 6.54 -16.10
CA PRO A 218 -3.86 6.80 -17.34
C PRO A 218 -4.78 7.40 -18.41
N LYS A 219 -4.24 8.29 -19.25
CA LYS A 219 -5.03 9.05 -20.24
C LYS A 219 -5.74 8.17 -21.25
N ARG A 220 -5.14 7.01 -21.59
CA ARG A 220 -5.64 6.08 -22.60
C ARG A 220 -6.63 5.04 -22.06
N ILE A 221 -6.93 5.02 -20.78
CA ILE A 221 -8.09 4.27 -20.26
C ILE A 221 -9.35 4.85 -20.88
N THR A 222 -10.22 3.98 -21.39
CA THR A 222 -11.46 4.38 -22.09
C THR A 222 -12.70 4.19 -21.24
N HIS A 223 -12.74 3.11 -20.46
CA HIS A 223 -13.90 2.69 -19.65
C HIS A 223 -13.50 2.45 -18.20
N VAL A 224 -14.44 2.72 -17.29
CA VAL A 224 -14.25 2.53 -15.86
C VAL A 224 -15.45 1.74 -15.31
N MET A 225 -15.17 0.59 -14.69
CA MET A 225 -16.15 -0.19 -13.94
C MET A 225 -16.02 0.13 -12.46
N GLU A 226 -17.08 0.61 -11.83
CA GLU A 226 -17.16 0.79 -10.38
C GLU A 226 -17.80 -0.42 -9.73
N LEU A 227 -17.06 -1.12 -8.86
CA LEU A 227 -17.55 -2.26 -8.09
C LEU A 227 -17.93 -1.84 -6.66
N ASN A 228 -18.99 -2.46 -6.14
CA ASN A 228 -19.39 -2.39 -4.74
C ASN A 228 -19.92 -3.74 -4.27
N ASN A 229 -19.36 -4.29 -3.19
CA ASN A 229 -19.77 -5.59 -2.61
C ASN A 229 -20.01 -6.68 -3.66
N PHE A 230 -18.99 -6.94 -4.50
CA PHE A 230 -19.02 -7.94 -5.58
C PHE A 230 -20.13 -7.73 -6.63
N THR A 231 -20.65 -6.52 -6.77
CA THR A 231 -21.61 -6.15 -7.81
C THR A 231 -21.10 -4.96 -8.61
N VAL A 232 -21.48 -4.88 -9.88
CA VAL A 232 -21.24 -3.70 -10.71
C VAL A 232 -22.18 -2.60 -10.27
N LYS A 233 -21.64 -1.53 -9.72
CA LYS A 233 -22.42 -0.34 -9.34
C LYS A 233 -22.73 0.51 -10.55
N ASN A 234 -21.70 0.82 -11.35
CA ASN A 234 -21.81 1.59 -12.58
C ASN A 234 -20.68 1.24 -13.55
N ILE A 235 -20.93 1.50 -14.81
CA ILE A 235 -19.93 1.52 -15.88
C ILE A 235 -19.95 2.90 -16.51
N TYR A 236 -18.81 3.54 -16.62
CA TYR A 236 -18.63 4.87 -17.19
C TYR A 236 -17.67 4.83 -18.37
N ASN A 237 -17.81 5.76 -19.30
CA ASN A 237 -16.62 6.17 -20.03
C ASN A 237 -15.73 7.05 -19.13
N LYS A 238 -14.44 7.18 -19.47
CA LYS A 238 -13.47 7.86 -18.59
C LYS A 238 -13.87 9.31 -18.29
N ALA A 239 -14.35 10.06 -19.29
CA ALA A 239 -14.72 11.47 -19.11
C ALA A 239 -15.89 11.65 -18.12
N GLU A 240 -16.89 10.75 -18.17
CA GLU A 240 -18.00 10.73 -17.21
C GLU A 240 -17.53 10.42 -15.80
N TYR A 241 -16.58 9.48 -15.66
CA TYR A 241 -16.02 9.12 -14.36
C TYR A 241 -15.25 10.28 -13.71
N GLU A 242 -14.42 11.01 -14.47
CA GLU A 242 -13.65 12.16 -13.98
C GLU A 242 -14.53 13.35 -13.57
N ASN A 243 -15.68 13.55 -14.23
CA ASN A 243 -16.60 14.64 -13.97
C ASN A 243 -17.61 14.39 -12.83
N ARG A 244 -17.62 13.19 -12.23
CA ARG A 244 -18.56 12.89 -11.14
C ARG A 244 -18.28 13.73 -9.89
N ASN A 245 -19.34 14.31 -9.31
CA ASN A 245 -19.26 15.05 -8.05
C ASN A 245 -18.99 14.11 -6.88
N LYS A 246 -17.97 14.42 -6.07
CA LYS A 246 -17.63 13.72 -4.82
C LYS A 246 -18.52 14.23 -3.67
N ASN A 247 -19.81 13.85 -3.64
CA ASN A 247 -20.68 14.12 -2.49
C ASN A 247 -20.56 12.98 -1.49
N ILE A 248 -19.86 13.23 -0.39
CA ILE A 248 -19.67 12.29 0.71
C ILE A 248 -20.61 12.69 1.85
N THR A 249 -21.57 11.81 2.21
CA THR A 249 -22.42 11.98 3.40
C THR A 249 -21.80 11.24 4.58
N THR A 250 -21.61 11.94 5.69
CA THR A 250 -20.98 11.43 6.91
C THR A 250 -22.02 11.23 8.03
N SER A 251 -21.94 10.09 8.72
CA SER A 251 -22.69 9.82 9.96
C SER A 251 -21.81 10.19 11.16
N SER A 252 -22.37 10.96 12.11
CA SER A 252 -21.67 11.34 13.35
C SER A 252 -21.81 10.25 14.40
N THR A 253 -20.73 9.51 14.64
CA THR A 253 -20.62 8.59 15.79
C THR A 253 -19.62 9.19 16.78
N THR A 254 -20.01 9.35 18.05
CA THR A 254 -19.12 9.87 19.10
C THR A 254 -18.31 8.71 19.68
N ILE A 255 -17.00 8.68 19.40
CA ILE A 255 -16.06 7.70 19.95
C ILE A 255 -15.41 8.30 21.20
N GLN A 256 -15.40 7.54 22.30
CA GLN A 256 -14.78 7.98 23.55
C GLN A 256 -13.45 7.26 23.76
N PHE A 257 -12.34 8.01 23.73
CA PHE A 257 -11.02 7.50 24.08
C PHE A 257 -10.77 7.66 25.59
N LYS A 258 -10.12 6.65 26.19
CA LYS A 258 -9.72 6.71 27.59
C LYS A 258 -8.66 7.80 27.77
N GLU A 259 -8.87 8.71 28.71
CA GLU A 259 -7.83 9.68 29.07
C GLU A 259 -6.63 8.96 29.70
N LEU A 260 -5.45 9.15 29.11
CA LEU A 260 -4.20 8.77 29.77
C LEU A 260 -3.88 9.84 30.81
N LYS A 261 -3.41 9.41 31.99
CA LYS A 261 -2.83 10.34 32.97
C LYS A 261 -1.71 11.10 32.26
N ASP A 262 -1.87 12.41 32.18
CA ASP A 262 -0.91 13.28 31.51
C ASP A 262 0.45 13.19 32.25
N VAL A 263 1.45 12.66 31.56
CA VAL A 263 2.82 12.74 32.03
C VAL A 263 3.33 14.11 31.59
N ASP A 264 3.80 14.90 32.54
CA ASP A 264 4.30 16.24 32.29
C ASP A 264 5.60 16.16 31.48
N PHE A 265 5.59 16.66 30.24
CA PHE A 265 6.74 16.85 29.37
C PHE A 265 6.44 17.99 28.39
N GLU A 266 7.47 18.70 27.96
CA GLU A 266 7.39 19.80 27.01
C GLU A 266 7.87 19.40 25.62
N ILE A 267 8.99 18.68 25.56
CA ILE A 267 9.63 18.21 24.31
C ILE A 267 9.22 16.77 24.06
N VAL A 268 8.61 16.52 22.91
CA VAL A 268 8.30 15.17 22.43
C VAL A 268 9.52 14.52 21.80
N ALA A 269 10.18 15.24 20.89
CA ALA A 269 11.42 14.81 20.26
C ALA A 269 12.29 16.01 19.94
N GLN A 270 13.57 15.95 20.31
CA GLN A 270 14.58 16.89 19.87
C GLN A 270 15.75 16.12 19.26
N LEU A 271 16.08 16.48 18.06
CA LEU A 271 17.19 15.93 17.28
C LEU A 271 18.18 17.05 17.06
N THR A 272 19.46 16.83 17.40
CA THR A 272 20.51 17.85 17.32
C THR A 272 21.67 17.32 16.50
N HIS A 273 21.91 17.94 15.33
CA HIS A 273 23.00 17.59 14.41
C HIS A 273 23.07 16.10 14.03
N ILE A 274 21.91 15.49 13.80
CA ILE A 274 21.80 14.06 13.52
C ILE A 274 22.39 13.71 12.16
N THR A 275 23.34 12.79 12.17
CA THR A 275 23.92 12.22 10.95
C THR A 275 23.82 10.70 11.01
N ILE A 276 23.10 10.10 10.04
CA ILE A 276 22.92 8.65 9.92
C ILE A 276 23.57 8.18 8.63
N LYS A 277 24.44 7.18 8.76
CA LYS A 277 25.15 6.55 7.65
C LYS A 277 24.91 5.05 7.66
N TYR A 278 24.78 4.50 6.46
CA TYR A 278 24.83 3.06 6.22
C TYR A 278 25.97 2.83 5.24
N ASP A 279 27.03 2.19 5.69
CA ASP A 279 28.32 2.08 4.99
C ASP A 279 28.80 3.46 4.51
N GLU A 280 29.01 3.65 3.21
CA GLU A 280 29.42 4.92 2.62
C GLU A 280 28.27 5.88 2.31
N LYS A 281 27.00 5.42 2.45
CA LYS A 281 25.84 6.24 2.12
C LYS A 281 25.35 7.03 3.31
N VAL A 282 25.40 8.36 3.22
CA VAL A 282 24.76 9.27 4.18
C VAL A 282 23.26 9.36 3.85
N VAL A 283 22.41 8.96 4.80
CA VAL A 283 20.95 8.99 4.65
C VAL A 283 20.33 10.21 5.32
N LEU A 284 20.81 10.58 6.51
CA LEU A 284 20.50 11.84 7.17
C LEU A 284 21.81 12.59 7.40
N ASN A 285 21.84 13.88 7.07
CA ASN A 285 23.04 14.71 7.11
C ASN A 285 22.76 16.01 7.86
N ASP A 286 23.24 16.09 9.10
CA ASP A 286 23.15 17.28 9.94
C ASP A 286 21.71 17.77 10.16
N ILE A 287 20.82 16.86 10.58
CA ILE A 287 19.43 17.18 10.83
C ILE A 287 19.25 17.70 12.25
N SER A 288 18.65 18.88 12.38
CA SER A 288 18.25 19.44 13.68
C SER A 288 16.77 19.84 13.61
N CYS A 289 15.96 19.31 14.52
CA CYS A 289 14.55 19.67 14.66
C CYS A 289 14.06 19.40 16.08
N THR A 290 13.06 20.18 16.51
CA THR A 290 12.41 20.00 17.81
C THR A 290 10.90 19.94 17.60
N ILE A 291 10.28 18.87 18.10
CA ILE A 291 8.83 18.65 18.13
C ILE A 291 8.38 18.81 19.57
N LYS A 292 7.51 19.79 19.82
CA LYS A 292 6.95 20.06 21.14
C LYS A 292 5.60 19.40 21.34
N LYS A 293 5.20 19.26 22.60
CA LYS A 293 3.88 18.74 22.98
C LYS A 293 2.77 19.55 22.30
N GLY A 294 1.82 18.84 21.70
CA GLY A 294 0.67 19.44 21.02
C GLY A 294 0.92 19.92 19.58
N GLU A 295 2.14 19.91 19.07
CA GLU A 295 2.42 20.31 17.69
C GLU A 295 1.96 19.25 16.67
N LYS A 296 1.64 19.70 15.44
CA LYS A 296 1.14 18.89 14.34
C LYS A 296 2.06 19.05 13.13
N TRP A 297 2.81 18.01 12.85
CA TRP A 297 3.84 18.03 11.83
C TRP A 297 3.49 17.14 10.63
N ALA A 298 3.74 17.62 9.42
CA ALA A 298 3.84 16.80 8.24
C ALA A 298 5.31 16.60 7.87
N LEU A 299 5.71 15.35 7.71
CA LEU A 299 7.02 14.97 7.18
C LEU A 299 6.89 14.62 5.71
N LEU A 300 7.48 15.44 4.85
CA LEU A 300 7.40 15.36 3.40
C LEU A 300 8.75 15.03 2.78
N GLY A 301 8.75 14.46 1.59
CA GLY A 301 9.94 14.20 0.79
C GLY A 301 9.78 13.00 -0.14
N PRO A 302 10.61 12.87 -1.17
CA PRO A 302 10.57 11.74 -2.10
C PRO A 302 10.91 10.41 -1.41
N ASN A 303 10.63 9.29 -2.09
CA ASN A 303 11.06 7.97 -1.61
C ASN A 303 12.59 7.91 -1.51
N GLY A 304 13.07 7.30 -0.43
CA GLY A 304 14.52 7.23 -0.15
C GLY A 304 15.15 8.49 0.43
N SER A 305 14.38 9.55 0.74
CA SER A 305 14.91 10.79 1.33
C SER A 305 15.30 10.66 2.82
N GLY A 306 14.99 9.54 3.48
CA GLY A 306 15.32 9.31 4.88
C GLY A 306 14.15 9.46 5.86
N LYS A 307 12.89 9.61 5.38
CA LYS A 307 11.70 9.77 6.25
C LYS A 307 11.56 8.65 7.27
N THR A 308 11.58 7.40 6.81
CA THR A 308 11.48 6.23 7.68
C THR A 308 12.64 6.14 8.67
N THR A 309 13.86 6.52 8.25
CA THR A 309 15.02 6.61 9.15
C THR A 309 14.81 7.65 10.23
N LEU A 310 14.31 8.83 9.87
CA LEU A 310 13.99 9.89 10.84
C LEU A 310 12.88 9.45 11.82
N LEU A 311 11.81 8.82 11.31
CA LEU A 311 10.75 8.27 12.16
C LEU A 311 11.25 7.18 13.11
N SER A 312 12.16 6.32 12.67
CA SER A 312 12.74 5.27 13.52
C SER A 312 13.58 5.81 14.67
N LEU A 313 14.20 6.99 14.51
CA LEU A 313 14.86 7.70 15.61
C LEU A 313 13.84 8.20 16.64
N ILE A 314 12.74 8.79 16.18
CA ILE A 314 11.65 9.31 17.05
C ILE A 314 10.91 8.15 17.73
N ASN A 315 10.69 7.03 17.03
CA ASN A 315 10.05 5.83 17.58
C ASN A 315 10.99 4.96 18.41
N ALA A 316 12.25 5.42 18.62
CA ALA A 316 13.30 4.75 19.39
C ALA A 316 13.71 3.35 18.86
N ASP A 317 13.44 3.04 17.60
CA ASP A 317 13.80 1.75 16.97
C ASP A 317 15.15 1.76 16.26
N HIS A 318 15.76 2.93 16.06
CA HIS A 318 16.99 3.05 15.28
C HIS A 318 18.25 2.67 16.09
N PRO A 319 19.11 1.76 15.60
CA PRO A 319 20.30 1.33 16.35
C PRO A 319 21.29 2.46 16.66
N GLN A 320 21.47 3.40 15.71
CA GLN A 320 22.36 4.55 15.87
C GLN A 320 21.78 5.67 16.75
N SER A 321 20.60 5.49 17.37
CA SER A 321 19.99 6.50 18.22
C SER A 321 20.85 6.83 19.46
N TYR A 322 21.64 5.87 19.96
CA TYR A 322 22.52 6.06 21.11
C TYR A 322 23.83 6.79 20.77
N ALA A 323 24.20 6.86 19.49
CA ALA A 323 25.39 7.56 19.02
C ALA A 323 25.11 9.01 18.58
N ASN A 324 23.85 9.45 18.69
CA ASN A 324 23.38 10.76 18.27
C ASN A 324 22.74 11.51 19.45
N ASP A 325 22.71 12.83 19.35
CA ASP A 325 22.10 13.70 20.36
C ASP A 325 20.58 13.76 20.16
N ILE A 326 19.85 12.92 20.89
CA ILE A 326 18.40 12.75 20.79
C ILE A 326 17.76 12.82 22.16
N VAL A 327 16.80 13.71 22.33
CA VAL A 327 15.92 13.79 23.47
C VAL A 327 14.53 13.31 23.08
N LEU A 328 13.94 12.40 23.85
CA LEU A 328 12.57 11.93 23.67
C LEU A 328 11.81 12.08 24.99
N PHE A 329 10.69 12.81 24.96
CA PHE A 329 9.86 13.09 26.14
C PHE A 329 10.68 13.66 27.31
N ASP A 330 11.45 14.72 27.03
CA ASP A 330 12.39 15.43 27.92
C ASP A 330 13.55 14.61 28.48
N LYS A 331 13.79 13.39 27.96
CA LYS A 331 14.88 12.52 28.39
C LYS A 331 15.87 12.26 27.27
N GLN A 332 17.16 12.47 27.60
CA GLN A 332 18.24 12.13 26.69
C GLN A 332 18.28 10.62 26.44
N ARG A 333 18.43 10.20 25.16
CA ARG A 333 18.56 8.78 24.85
C ARG A 333 19.78 8.17 25.54
N GLY A 334 19.57 7.04 26.25
CA GLY A 334 20.62 6.38 27.03
C GLY A 334 20.77 6.87 28.47
N SER A 335 19.88 7.76 28.95
CA SER A 335 19.90 8.24 30.34
C SER A 335 19.25 7.28 31.35
N GLY A 336 18.89 6.06 30.91
CA GLY A 336 18.34 5.00 31.76
C GLY A 336 16.88 4.62 31.49
N GLU A 337 16.17 5.33 30.59
CA GLU A 337 14.83 4.93 30.14
C GLU A 337 14.91 3.69 29.24
N SER A 338 13.92 2.80 29.40
CA SER A 338 13.77 1.66 28.52
C SER A 338 13.05 2.06 27.20
N ILE A 339 13.32 1.33 26.12
CA ILE A 339 12.61 1.51 24.85
C ILE A 339 11.08 1.36 25.04
N TRP A 340 10.65 0.53 25.98
CA TRP A 340 9.25 0.32 26.31
C TRP A 340 8.59 1.53 26.96
N ASP A 341 9.32 2.29 27.78
CA ASP A 341 8.81 3.52 28.40
C ASP A 341 8.55 4.60 27.36
N ILE A 342 9.34 4.61 26.28
CA ILE A 342 9.11 5.49 25.13
C ILE A 342 7.92 5.00 24.31
N LYS A 343 7.90 3.72 23.96
CA LYS A 343 6.83 3.14 23.11
C LYS A 343 5.45 3.19 23.74
N LYS A 344 5.35 3.18 25.08
CA LYS A 344 4.09 3.44 25.78
C LYS A 344 3.45 4.78 25.44
N ARG A 345 4.27 5.77 25.06
CA ARG A 345 3.84 7.14 24.75
C ARG A 345 3.61 7.39 23.26
N ILE A 346 3.76 6.36 22.42
CA ILE A 346 3.67 6.48 20.97
C ILE A 346 2.59 5.54 20.42
N GLY A 347 1.62 6.11 19.69
CA GLY A 347 0.78 5.38 18.76
C GLY A 347 1.47 5.36 17.41
N PHE A 348 1.70 4.18 16.84
CA PHE A 348 2.53 4.05 15.64
C PHE A 348 1.83 3.23 14.56
N LEU A 349 1.85 3.76 13.35
CA LEU A 349 1.45 3.08 12.13
C LEU A 349 2.49 3.30 11.04
N SER A 350 2.92 2.23 10.37
CA SER A 350 3.75 2.27 9.17
C SER A 350 3.24 1.31 8.09
N PRO A 351 3.65 1.51 6.82
CA PRO A 351 3.23 0.64 5.71
C PRO A 351 3.57 -0.84 5.94
N GLU A 352 4.71 -1.11 6.53
CA GLU A 352 5.24 -2.47 6.67
C GLU A 352 4.74 -3.19 7.93
N LEU A 353 4.03 -2.49 8.81
CA LEU A 353 3.62 -3.04 10.11
C LEU A 353 2.76 -4.31 9.97
N HIS A 354 2.00 -4.45 8.89
CA HIS A 354 1.17 -5.63 8.62
C HIS A 354 1.97 -6.94 8.46
N LEU A 355 3.25 -6.85 8.08
CA LEU A 355 4.13 -8.01 7.86
C LEU A 355 4.54 -8.70 9.16
N TYR A 356 4.46 -8.01 10.30
CA TYR A 356 4.95 -8.51 11.58
C TYR A 356 3.90 -9.30 12.38
N PHE A 357 2.64 -9.34 11.92
CA PHE A 357 1.60 -10.04 12.65
C PHE A 357 1.52 -11.52 12.23
N PRO A 358 1.46 -12.45 13.22
CA PRO A 358 1.31 -13.87 12.95
C PRO A 358 0.03 -14.19 12.17
N LYS A 359 0.10 -15.18 11.30
CA LYS A 359 -1.01 -15.57 10.40
C LYS A 359 -2.31 -15.96 11.10
N HIS A 360 -2.23 -16.36 12.35
CA HIS A 360 -3.40 -16.80 13.14
C HIS A 360 -4.05 -15.68 13.95
N MET A 361 -3.42 -14.50 14.08
CA MET A 361 -4.01 -13.39 14.85
C MET A 361 -5.27 -12.85 14.20
N LYS A 362 -6.29 -12.63 15.01
CA LYS A 362 -7.55 -12.03 14.59
C LYS A 362 -7.43 -10.50 14.50
N ALA A 363 -8.29 -9.89 13.70
CA ALA A 363 -8.29 -8.43 13.53
C ALA A 363 -8.46 -7.67 14.86
N GLN A 364 -9.35 -8.17 15.75
CA GLN A 364 -9.53 -7.62 17.10
C GLN A 364 -8.25 -7.70 17.93
N GLU A 365 -7.52 -8.81 17.86
CA GLU A 365 -6.26 -9.00 18.61
C GLU A 365 -5.17 -8.07 18.10
N VAL A 366 -5.10 -7.89 16.77
CA VAL A 366 -4.17 -6.92 16.16
C VAL A 366 -4.48 -5.50 16.63
N ALA A 367 -5.74 -5.07 16.63
CA ALA A 367 -6.14 -3.76 17.15
C ALA A 367 -5.82 -3.63 18.63
N ALA A 368 -6.13 -4.66 19.44
CA ALA A 368 -5.88 -4.70 20.88
C ALA A 368 -4.40 -4.62 21.24
N SER A 369 -3.50 -5.14 20.37
CA SER A 369 -2.05 -5.04 20.58
C SER A 369 -1.55 -3.59 20.66
N GLY A 370 -2.37 -2.61 20.22
CA GLY A 370 -2.10 -1.18 20.40
C GLY A 370 -2.07 -0.72 21.87
N PHE A 371 -2.78 -1.38 22.77
CA PHE A 371 -2.73 -1.09 24.21
C PHE A 371 -1.45 -1.62 24.88
N PHE A 372 -0.77 -2.55 24.21
CA PHE A 372 0.39 -3.24 24.74
C PHE A 372 1.62 -2.88 23.90
N GLU A 373 2.79 -2.96 24.47
CA GLU A 373 4.06 -2.76 23.76
C GLU A 373 4.53 -4.04 23.06
N ARG A 374 3.78 -5.14 23.18
CA ARG A 374 4.11 -6.46 22.63
C ARG A 374 2.97 -6.95 21.74
N LEU A 375 3.30 -7.73 20.73
CA LEU A 375 2.32 -8.37 19.84
C LEU A 375 1.39 -9.33 20.60
N TYR A 376 1.91 -9.99 21.62
CA TYR A 376 1.16 -10.85 22.52
C TYR A 376 1.18 -10.32 23.94
N SER A 377 0.04 -10.24 24.57
CA SER A 377 -0.11 -9.96 25.99
C SER A 377 -1.04 -11.00 26.61
N ASN A 378 -0.64 -11.52 27.78
CA ASN A 378 -1.51 -12.37 28.60
C ASN A 378 -2.51 -11.54 29.42
N ARG A 379 -2.47 -10.20 29.29
CA ARG A 379 -3.43 -9.31 29.94
C ARG A 379 -4.75 -9.32 29.19
N GLU A 380 -5.82 -9.62 29.87
CA GLU A 380 -7.17 -9.43 29.35
C GLU A 380 -7.49 -7.93 29.18
N LEU A 381 -8.27 -7.63 28.14
CA LEU A 381 -8.78 -6.28 27.90
C LEU A 381 -9.83 -5.95 28.98
N SER A 382 -9.81 -4.73 29.49
CA SER A 382 -10.92 -4.22 30.28
C SER A 382 -12.18 -4.07 29.40
N GLU A 383 -13.36 -4.04 30.01
CA GLU A 383 -14.62 -3.82 29.29
C GLU A 383 -14.58 -2.52 28.44
N GLN A 384 -13.99 -1.47 28.96
CA GLN A 384 -13.84 -0.18 28.27
C GLN A 384 -12.94 -0.29 27.05
N GLU A 385 -11.80 -1.02 27.16
CA GLU A 385 -10.87 -1.23 26.04
C GLU A 385 -11.52 -2.09 24.96
N ASN A 386 -12.23 -3.14 25.35
CA ASN A 386 -12.95 -3.97 24.39
C ASN A 386 -14.07 -3.20 23.69
N LYS A 387 -14.84 -2.40 24.45
CA LYS A 387 -15.88 -1.54 23.88
C LYS A 387 -15.30 -0.56 22.86
N LEU A 388 -14.18 0.12 23.19
CA LEU A 388 -13.53 1.05 22.28
C LEU A 388 -13.14 0.39 20.94
N ILE A 389 -12.58 -0.83 20.99
CA ILE A 389 -12.26 -1.58 19.76
C ILE A 389 -13.53 -1.83 18.95
N VAL A 390 -14.59 -2.35 19.59
CA VAL A 390 -15.85 -2.65 18.89
C VAL A 390 -16.47 -1.39 18.30
N ASP A 391 -16.47 -0.27 19.03
CA ASP A 391 -17.00 1.01 18.55
C ASP A 391 -16.20 1.52 17.33
N LEU A 392 -14.87 1.39 17.33
CA LEU A 392 -14.02 1.76 16.21
C LEU A 392 -14.24 0.86 14.98
N PHE A 393 -14.38 -0.45 15.17
CA PHE A 393 -14.72 -1.36 14.08
C PHE A 393 -16.11 -1.05 13.50
N ASN A 394 -17.08 -0.76 14.37
CA ASN A 394 -18.42 -0.36 13.95
C ASN A 394 -18.41 0.97 13.17
N TYR A 395 -17.62 1.94 13.61
CA TYR A 395 -17.44 3.22 12.91
C TYR A 395 -16.99 3.03 11.45
N TYR A 396 -16.12 2.06 11.19
CA TYR A 396 -15.68 1.71 9.84
C TYR A 396 -16.56 0.68 9.12
N ASN A 397 -17.65 0.20 9.74
CA ASN A 397 -18.49 -0.91 9.24
C ASN A 397 -17.71 -2.22 9.05
N LEU A 398 -16.80 -2.54 9.97
CA LEU A 398 -15.92 -3.71 9.93
C LEU A 398 -16.21 -4.72 11.05
N THR A 399 -17.35 -4.63 11.72
CA THR A 399 -17.70 -5.47 12.88
C THR A 399 -17.64 -6.97 12.56
N ASP A 400 -18.04 -7.35 11.34
CA ASP A 400 -17.99 -8.74 10.86
C ASP A 400 -16.56 -9.29 10.70
N LEU A 401 -15.56 -8.41 10.75
CA LEU A 401 -14.14 -8.77 10.58
C LEU A 401 -13.43 -8.99 11.91
N LEU A 402 -14.01 -8.62 13.04
CA LEU A 402 -13.39 -8.70 14.38
C LEU A 402 -12.67 -10.04 14.63
N PHE A 403 -13.34 -11.15 14.31
CA PHE A 403 -12.87 -12.50 14.55
C PHE A 403 -12.23 -13.19 13.34
N LYS A 404 -12.10 -12.49 12.22
CA LYS A 404 -11.38 -13.00 11.05
C LYS A 404 -9.87 -12.88 11.25
N ASN A 405 -9.13 -13.83 10.70
CA ASN A 405 -7.67 -13.76 10.71
C ASN A 405 -7.22 -12.51 9.92
N PHE A 406 -6.34 -11.74 10.54
CA PHE A 406 -5.87 -10.45 9.99
C PHE A 406 -5.26 -10.60 8.58
N THR A 407 -4.51 -11.67 8.35
CA THR A 407 -3.86 -11.95 7.04
C THR A 407 -4.85 -12.26 5.91
N PHE A 408 -6.11 -12.61 6.23
CA PHE A 408 -7.14 -12.86 5.23
C PHE A 408 -7.95 -11.62 4.87
N LEU A 409 -7.72 -10.52 5.58
CA LEU A 409 -8.32 -9.25 5.27
C LEU A 409 -7.70 -8.64 4.01
N SER A 410 -8.49 -7.85 3.29
CA SER A 410 -7.94 -7.02 2.20
C SER A 410 -6.93 -6.01 2.74
N THR A 411 -6.03 -5.51 1.91
CA THR A 411 -4.99 -4.55 2.31
C THR A 411 -5.58 -3.29 2.95
N GLY A 412 -6.71 -2.78 2.44
CA GLY A 412 -7.35 -1.62 3.04
C GLY A 412 -7.97 -1.94 4.40
N GLU A 413 -8.62 -3.11 4.56
CA GLU A 413 -9.14 -3.55 5.86
C GLU A 413 -8.00 -3.72 6.86
N GLN A 414 -6.88 -4.34 6.46
CA GLN A 414 -5.67 -4.43 7.28
C GLN A 414 -5.17 -3.04 7.69
N ARG A 415 -5.16 -2.08 6.75
CA ARG A 415 -4.73 -0.70 7.01
C ARG A 415 -5.63 -0.01 8.04
N ILE A 416 -6.95 -0.19 7.94
CA ILE A 416 -7.90 0.36 8.92
C ILE A 416 -7.67 -0.27 10.30
N VAL A 417 -7.48 -1.59 10.38
CA VAL A 417 -7.19 -2.27 11.65
C VAL A 417 -5.90 -1.74 12.29
N LEU A 418 -4.86 -1.49 11.50
CA LEU A 418 -3.60 -0.90 11.98
C LEU A 418 -3.76 0.58 12.38
N PHE A 419 -4.62 1.31 11.69
CA PHE A 419 -4.96 2.68 12.07
C PHE A 419 -5.71 2.69 13.42
N ILE A 420 -6.70 1.82 13.61
CA ILE A 420 -7.37 1.59 14.89
C ILE A 420 -6.35 1.25 15.98
N ARG A 421 -5.42 0.32 15.70
CA ARG A 421 -4.33 -0.07 16.61
C ARG A 421 -3.50 1.12 17.08
N ALA A 422 -3.17 2.05 16.20
CA ALA A 422 -2.40 3.24 16.55
C ALA A 422 -3.19 4.19 17.46
N LEU A 423 -4.53 4.24 17.30
CA LEU A 423 -5.41 5.15 18.03
C LEU A 423 -5.84 4.64 19.41
N VAL A 424 -6.08 3.33 19.59
CA VAL A 424 -6.69 2.78 20.83
C VAL A 424 -5.92 3.11 22.10
N LYS A 425 -4.60 3.26 22.01
CA LYS A 425 -3.74 3.64 23.14
C LYS A 425 -4.01 5.06 23.63
N ASN A 426 -4.53 5.94 22.79
CA ASN A 426 -4.67 7.36 23.03
C ASN A 426 -3.35 8.04 23.46
N ALA A 427 -2.25 7.64 22.82
CA ALA A 427 -0.90 8.08 23.17
C ALA A 427 -0.70 9.59 22.99
N PRO A 428 0.22 10.22 23.75
CA PRO A 428 0.53 11.65 23.61
C PRO A 428 1.20 12.01 22.28
N LEU A 429 1.91 11.05 21.64
CA LEU A 429 2.45 11.16 20.28
C LEU A 429 1.81 10.13 19.38
N LEU A 430 1.30 10.56 18.24
CA LEU A 430 0.80 9.71 17.16
C LEU A 430 1.70 9.88 15.93
N ILE A 431 2.33 8.80 15.51
CA ILE A 431 3.16 8.74 14.28
C ILE A 431 2.39 7.93 13.25
N LEU A 432 2.06 8.56 12.14
CA LEU A 432 1.30 7.98 11.04
C LEU A 432 2.12 8.05 9.75
N ASP A 433 2.74 6.93 9.37
CA ASP A 433 3.52 6.83 8.14
C ASP A 433 2.64 6.23 7.04
N GLU A 434 2.29 7.06 6.05
CA GLU A 434 1.40 6.74 4.93
C GLU A 434 0.09 6.04 5.37
N PRO A 435 -0.67 6.61 6.31
CA PRO A 435 -1.78 5.92 6.97
C PRO A 435 -2.92 5.56 6.02
N PHE A 436 -3.07 6.29 4.93
CA PHE A 436 -4.22 6.18 4.01
C PHE A 436 -3.92 5.39 2.75
N GLN A 437 -2.73 4.82 2.66
CA GLN A 437 -2.30 4.03 1.51
C GLN A 437 -3.27 2.87 1.24
N GLY A 438 -3.87 2.86 0.02
CA GLY A 438 -4.80 1.81 -0.41
C GLY A 438 -6.22 1.93 0.13
N LEU A 439 -6.55 3.02 0.85
CA LEU A 439 -7.90 3.34 1.29
C LEU A 439 -8.67 4.11 0.21
N ASP A 440 -9.99 3.97 0.24
CA ASP A 440 -10.88 4.79 -0.59
C ASP A 440 -11.20 6.14 0.07
N ALA A 441 -11.72 7.09 -0.72
CA ALA A 441 -11.97 8.45 -0.27
C ALA A 441 -12.96 8.54 0.91
N GLN A 442 -13.93 7.62 1.02
CA GLN A 442 -14.90 7.63 2.12
C GLN A 442 -14.25 7.21 3.43
N VAL A 443 -13.37 6.21 3.37
CA VAL A 443 -12.61 5.76 4.54
C VAL A 443 -11.58 6.81 4.96
N ILE A 444 -10.89 7.46 4.00
CA ILE A 444 -9.96 8.56 4.28
C ILE A 444 -10.68 9.69 5.02
N GLU A 445 -11.86 10.08 4.58
CA GLU A 445 -12.67 11.11 5.25
C GLU A 445 -13.01 10.73 6.69
N LYS A 446 -13.41 9.47 6.93
CA LYS A 446 -13.62 8.96 8.29
C LYS A 446 -12.35 9.00 9.15
N CYS A 447 -11.19 8.69 8.56
CA CYS A 447 -9.90 8.80 9.24
C CYS A 447 -9.60 10.26 9.61
N HIS A 448 -9.84 11.22 8.70
CA HIS A 448 -9.69 12.65 8.98
C HIS A 448 -10.57 13.12 10.15
N GLN A 449 -11.81 12.65 10.22
CA GLN A 449 -12.72 12.98 11.32
C GLN A 449 -12.20 12.48 12.67
N LEU A 450 -11.68 11.24 12.74
CA LEU A 450 -11.06 10.73 13.94
C LEU A 450 -9.78 11.49 14.31
N LEU A 451 -8.95 11.85 13.32
CA LEU A 451 -7.75 12.65 13.56
C LEU A 451 -8.09 14.07 14.04
N ASN A 452 -9.18 14.68 13.55
CA ASN A 452 -9.69 15.95 14.07
C ASN A 452 -10.10 15.83 15.54
N TYR A 453 -10.71 14.72 15.95
CA TYR A 453 -10.99 14.46 17.35
C TYR A 453 -9.70 14.39 18.18
N TYR A 454 -8.67 13.67 17.70
CA TYR A 454 -7.34 13.62 18.34
C TYR A 454 -6.68 14.99 18.44
N ASN A 455 -6.83 15.83 17.41
CA ASN A 455 -6.34 17.21 17.42
C ASN A 455 -6.95 18.02 18.57
N ASN A 456 -8.25 17.87 18.81
CA ASN A 456 -8.96 18.54 19.90
C ASN A 456 -8.50 18.10 21.29
N LEU A 457 -7.88 16.90 21.43
CA LEU A 457 -7.27 16.41 22.66
C LEU A 457 -5.82 16.91 22.86
N ASN A 458 -5.37 17.88 22.09
CA ASN A 458 -4.03 18.47 22.13
C ASN A 458 -2.88 17.45 22.03
N LYS A 459 -3.08 16.38 21.27
CA LYS A 459 -2.06 15.35 21.01
C LYS A 459 -1.04 15.85 20.02
N THR A 460 0.20 15.35 20.12
CA THR A 460 1.22 15.60 19.09
C THR A 460 1.04 14.61 17.95
N ILE A 461 1.09 15.09 16.71
CA ILE A 461 0.91 14.25 15.52
C ILE A 461 2.08 14.47 14.57
N VAL A 462 2.70 13.38 14.13
CA VAL A 462 3.66 13.35 13.02
C VAL A 462 3.03 12.53 11.91
N PHE A 463 2.67 13.20 10.82
CA PHE A 463 1.96 12.64 9.69
C PHE A 463 2.88 12.61 8.46
N VAL A 464 3.02 11.45 7.84
CA VAL A 464 3.78 11.28 6.60
C VAL A 464 2.85 10.88 5.49
N SER A 465 2.83 11.64 4.41
CA SER A 465 2.17 11.27 3.16
C SER A 465 2.90 11.85 1.96
N HIS A 466 2.75 11.18 0.83
CA HIS A 466 3.17 11.69 -0.46
C HIS A 466 2.08 12.55 -1.13
N TYR A 467 0.86 12.55 -0.59
CA TYR A 467 -0.30 13.24 -1.12
C TYR A 467 -0.64 14.45 -0.26
N LYS A 468 -0.57 15.64 -0.83
CA LYS A 468 -0.94 16.87 -0.11
C LYS A 468 -2.41 16.86 0.33
N GLU A 469 -3.25 16.24 -0.48
CA GLU A 469 -4.70 16.14 -0.25
C GLU A 469 -5.04 15.22 0.93
N GLU A 470 -4.12 14.34 1.31
CA GLU A 470 -4.28 13.45 2.45
C GLU A 470 -3.86 14.10 3.78
N ILE A 471 -3.14 15.21 3.71
CA ILE A 471 -2.65 15.88 4.92
C ILE A 471 -3.84 16.57 5.63
N PRO A 472 -4.12 16.23 6.90
CA PRO A 472 -5.18 16.87 7.65
C PRO A 472 -5.00 18.40 7.71
N SER A 473 -6.09 19.15 7.55
CA SER A 473 -6.06 20.62 7.49
C SER A 473 -5.56 21.32 8.76
N PHE A 474 -5.56 20.62 9.89
CA PHE A 474 -5.03 21.15 11.15
C PHE A 474 -3.51 21.03 11.30
N ILE A 475 -2.81 20.39 10.35
CA ILE A 475 -1.36 20.33 10.33
C ILE A 475 -0.82 21.67 9.85
N ASP A 476 0.01 22.30 10.67
CA ASP A 476 0.51 23.66 10.48
C ASP A 476 2.04 23.74 10.36
N ARG A 477 2.75 22.62 10.60
CA ARG A 477 4.21 22.55 10.54
C ARG A 477 4.66 21.49 9.55
N TYR A 478 5.69 21.83 8.79
CA TYR A 478 6.18 20.96 7.72
C TYR A 478 7.68 20.76 7.85
N LEU A 479 8.14 19.52 7.79
CA LEU A 479 9.54 19.15 7.67
C LEU A 479 9.74 18.49 6.31
N LEU A 480 10.45 19.17 5.42
CA LEU A 480 10.76 18.67 4.08
C LEU A 480 12.14 18.00 4.08
N LEU A 481 12.19 16.69 3.82
CA LEU A 481 13.41 15.93 3.64
C LEU A 481 13.77 15.80 2.17
N LYS A 482 14.98 16.25 1.81
CA LYS A 482 15.51 16.11 0.45
C LYS A 482 17.01 15.86 0.52
N ASN A 483 17.47 14.77 -0.12
CA ASN A 483 18.89 14.38 -0.16
C ASN A 483 19.55 14.35 1.22
N GLY A 484 18.84 13.81 2.23
CA GLY A 484 19.32 13.69 3.59
C GLY A 484 19.36 15.00 4.39
N LYS A 485 18.88 16.11 3.88
CA LYS A 485 18.78 17.40 4.58
C LYS A 485 17.34 17.74 4.88
N ALA A 486 17.10 18.44 5.99
CA ALA A 486 15.79 18.90 6.41
C ALA A 486 15.63 20.41 6.23
N GLU A 487 14.45 20.81 5.75
CA GLU A 487 13.98 22.19 5.75
C GLU A 487 12.67 22.26 6.53
N ILE A 488 12.59 23.14 7.50
CA ILE A 488 11.39 23.35 8.32
C ILE A 488 10.63 24.57 7.76
N ARG A 489 9.32 24.40 7.58
CA ARG A 489 8.40 25.46 7.10
C ARG A 489 7.20 25.59 8.01
#